data_b7c3e2b76a9beb5bce4a06d4a9838737
#
_entry.id   b7c3e2b76a9beb5bce4a06d4a9838737
#
_cell.length_a   1.000
_cell.length_b   1.000
_cell.length_c   1.000
_cell.angle_alpha   90.00
_cell.angle_beta   90.00
_cell.angle_gamma   90.00
#
_symmetry.space_group_name_H-M   'P 1'
#
loop_
_entity.id
_entity.type
_entity.pdbx_description
1 polymer ?
#
loop_
_entity_poly.entity_id
_entity_poly.type
_entity_poly.pdbx_seq_one_letter_code
_entity_poly.pdbx_strand_id
1 'polypeptide(L)'
;MKTGIIIPCYNEEKRLNTEAFVKFNKENRDYLLCFVNDGSKDKTLEVLYSMKEQAPNAISIVDVKKNSGKATAVRAGARFLYSKS
;
A
#
# COMPACT_ATOMS: atom_id res chain seq x y z
N MET A 1 -20.25 -1.06 -0.48
CA MET A 1 -19.27 -1.37 0.57
C MET A 1 -17.93 -1.69 -0.08
N LYS A 2 -16.85 -1.13 0.43
CA LYS A 2 -15.52 -1.35 -0.12
C LYS A 2 -14.69 -2.27 0.76
N THR A 3 -13.89 -3.12 0.13
CA THR A 3 -13.01 -4.05 0.82
C THR A 3 -11.59 -3.50 0.81
N GLY A 4 -10.98 -3.40 1.98
CA GLY A 4 -9.60 -2.96 2.09
C GLY A 4 -8.65 -4.14 2.04
N ILE A 5 -7.60 -4.03 1.24
CA ILE A 5 -6.54 -5.03 1.14
C ILE A 5 -5.26 -4.38 1.64
N ILE A 6 -4.63 -5.00 2.63
CA ILE A 6 -3.40 -4.48 3.23
C ILE A 6 -2.22 -5.23 2.66
N ILE A 7 -1.26 -4.49 2.10
CA ILE A 7 -0.10 -5.07 1.45
C ILE A 7 1.17 -4.52 2.11
N PRO A 8 1.79 -5.28 3.02
CA PRO A 8 3.05 -4.84 3.62
C PRO A 8 4.18 -4.95 2.61
N CYS A 9 5.04 -3.94 2.57
CA CYS A 9 6.16 -3.86 1.64
C CYS A 9 7.44 -3.56 2.40
N TYR A 10 8.50 -4.31 2.07
CA TYR A 10 9.81 -4.06 2.62
C TYR A 10 10.85 -4.34 1.54
N ASN A 11 11.55 -3.29 1.11
CA ASN A 11 12.57 -3.37 0.06
C ASN A 11 12.05 -4.09 -1.20
N GLU A 12 10.91 -3.62 -1.70
CA GLU A 12 10.23 -4.22 -2.85
C GLU A 12 10.39 -3.42 -4.14
N GLU A 13 11.29 -2.46 -4.17
CA GLU A 13 11.46 -1.55 -5.31
C GLU A 13 11.48 -2.27 -6.65
N LYS A 14 12.22 -3.37 -6.75
CA LYS A 14 12.38 -4.11 -8.00
C LYS A 14 11.35 -5.22 -8.23
N ARG A 15 10.53 -5.51 -7.23
CA ARG A 15 9.55 -6.60 -7.32
C ARG A 15 8.12 -6.13 -7.50
N LEU A 16 7.83 -4.88 -7.19
CA LEU A 16 6.47 -4.37 -7.30
C LEU A 16 6.05 -4.24 -8.75
N ASN A 17 4.99 -4.96 -9.11
CA ASN A 17 4.40 -4.83 -10.43
C ASN A 17 3.35 -3.72 -10.38
N THR A 18 3.80 -2.49 -10.57
CA THR A 18 2.94 -1.31 -10.44
C THR A 18 1.80 -1.32 -11.45
N GLU A 19 2.07 -1.78 -12.67
CA GLU A 19 1.04 -1.82 -13.71
C GLU A 19 -0.10 -2.77 -13.33
N ALA A 20 0.24 -3.93 -12.74
CA ALA A 20 -0.77 -4.90 -12.34
C ALA A 20 -1.67 -4.34 -11.24
N PHE A 21 -1.11 -3.63 -10.27
CA PHE A 21 -1.91 -3.04 -9.21
C PHE A 21 -2.82 -1.93 -9.71
N VAL A 22 -2.31 -1.07 -10.57
CA VAL A 22 -3.12 0.01 -11.14
C VAL A 22 -4.24 -0.57 -12.00
N LYS A 23 -3.94 -1.59 -12.79
CA LYS A 23 -4.95 -2.27 -13.60
C LYS A 23 -6.02 -2.91 -12.71
N PHE A 24 -5.58 -3.58 -11.63
CA PHE A 24 -6.51 -4.20 -10.69
C PHE A 24 -7.49 -3.15 -10.13
N ASN A 25 -7.00 -1.98 -9.73
CA ASN A 25 -7.87 -0.93 -9.21
C ASN A 25 -8.87 -0.41 -10.23
N LYS A 26 -8.46 -0.31 -11.49
CA LYS A 26 -9.37 0.14 -12.55
C LYS A 26 -10.49 -0.85 -12.82
N GLU A 27 -10.20 -2.13 -12.67
CA GLU A 27 -11.16 -3.21 -12.92
C GLU A 27 -11.99 -3.58 -11.69
N ASN A 28 -11.51 -3.22 -10.49
CA ASN A 28 -12.14 -3.63 -9.22
C ASN A 28 -12.32 -2.42 -8.31
N ARG A 29 -13.32 -1.61 -8.62
CA ARG A 29 -13.53 -0.34 -7.91
C ARG A 29 -14.04 -0.47 -6.49
N ASP A 30 -14.47 -1.66 -6.10
CA ASP A 30 -14.92 -1.92 -4.72
C ASP A 30 -13.76 -2.26 -3.79
N TYR A 31 -12.52 -2.23 -4.27
CA TYR A 31 -11.36 -2.55 -3.46
C TYR A 31 -10.50 -1.32 -3.22
N LEU A 32 -10.01 -1.19 -1.98
CA LEU A 32 -9.05 -0.17 -1.60
C LEU A 32 -7.74 -0.88 -1.28
N LEU A 33 -6.64 -0.46 -1.89
CA LEU A 33 -5.33 -1.04 -1.61
C LEU A 33 -4.59 -0.13 -0.62
N CYS A 34 -4.15 -0.71 0.48
CA CYS A 34 -3.35 0.00 1.48
C CYS A 34 -1.96 -0.62 1.52
N PHE A 35 -1.00 0.09 0.95
CA PHE A 35 0.39 -0.35 0.97
C PHE A 35 1.05 0.21 2.21
N VAL A 36 1.68 -0.67 2.99
CA VAL A 36 2.40 -0.27 4.19
C VAL A 36 3.89 -0.43 3.91
N ASN A 37 4.59 0.70 3.84
CA ASN A 37 6.04 0.67 3.69
C ASN A 37 6.65 0.47 5.08
N ASP A 38 7.23 -0.70 5.31
CA ASP A 38 7.75 -1.10 6.63
C ASP A 38 9.24 -0.81 6.74
N GLY A 39 9.58 0.47 6.73
CA GLY A 39 10.95 0.92 6.95
C GLY A 39 11.92 0.52 5.83
N SER A 40 11.47 0.53 4.58
CA SER A 40 12.33 0.19 3.44
C SER A 40 13.51 1.13 3.33
N LYS A 41 14.66 0.57 2.95
CA LYS A 41 15.89 1.32 2.75
C LYS A 41 16.15 1.67 1.28
N ASP A 42 15.38 1.08 0.38
CA ASP A 42 15.48 1.36 -1.06
C ASP A 42 14.40 2.37 -1.48
N LYS A 43 14.08 2.43 -2.76
CA LYS A 43 13.10 3.38 -3.30
C LYS A 43 11.67 2.84 -3.30
N THR A 44 11.35 1.86 -2.46
CA THR A 44 10.02 1.29 -2.39
C THR A 44 8.95 2.37 -2.16
N LEU A 45 9.19 3.29 -1.24
CA LEU A 45 8.22 4.34 -0.94
C LEU A 45 7.94 5.22 -2.16
N GLU A 46 8.98 5.56 -2.92
CA GLU A 46 8.80 6.36 -4.14
C GLU A 46 7.96 5.63 -5.18
N VAL A 47 8.17 4.32 -5.32
CA VAL A 47 7.39 3.50 -6.23
C VAL A 47 5.92 3.47 -5.80
N LEU A 48 5.66 3.36 -4.50
CA LEU A 48 4.30 3.36 -3.97
C LEU A 48 3.59 4.68 -4.26
N TYR A 49 4.27 5.81 -4.05
CA TYR A 49 3.66 7.12 -4.36
C TYR A 49 3.39 7.28 -5.85
N SER A 50 4.25 6.71 -6.69
CA SER A 50 4.03 6.73 -8.13
C SER A 50 2.72 6.00 -8.50
N MET A 51 2.46 4.86 -7.86
CA MET A 51 1.20 4.14 -8.06
C MET A 51 0.00 4.97 -7.58
N LYS A 52 0.14 5.61 -6.41
CA LYS A 52 -0.94 6.39 -5.84
C LYS A 52 -1.34 7.56 -6.75
N GLU A 53 -0.39 8.16 -7.45
CA GLU A 53 -0.69 9.25 -8.39
C GLU A 53 -1.64 8.78 -9.49
N GLN A 54 -1.56 7.52 -9.88
CA GLN A 54 -2.39 6.97 -10.93
C GLN A 54 -3.77 6.53 -10.44
N ALA A 55 -3.93 6.28 -9.16
CA ALA A 55 -5.21 5.85 -8.57
C ALA A 55 -5.37 6.43 -7.17
N PRO A 56 -5.44 7.76 -7.03
CA PRO A 56 -5.38 8.41 -5.71
C PRO A 56 -6.54 8.08 -4.79
N ASN A 57 -7.70 7.72 -5.34
CA ASN A 57 -8.86 7.39 -4.52
C ASN A 57 -8.90 5.93 -4.09
N ALA A 58 -8.08 5.07 -4.70
CA ALA A 58 -8.11 3.64 -4.45
C ALA A 58 -6.85 3.14 -3.75
N ILE A 59 -5.76 3.88 -3.78
CA ILE A 59 -4.49 3.49 -3.18
C ILE A 59 -4.14 4.42 -2.03
N SER A 60 -3.88 3.83 -0.87
CA SER A 60 -3.42 4.54 0.31
C SER A 60 -2.04 4.01 0.70
N ILE A 61 -1.23 4.87 1.30
CA ILE A 61 0.13 4.52 1.70
C ILE A 61 0.31 4.87 3.17
N VAL A 62 0.80 3.90 3.93
CA VAL A 62 1.21 4.09 5.32
C VAL A 62 2.72 3.91 5.37
N ASP A 63 3.43 4.94 5.82
CA ASP A 63 4.88 4.91 5.89
C ASP A 63 5.33 4.67 7.33
N VAL A 64 5.79 3.46 7.60
CA VAL A 64 6.37 3.09 8.90
C VAL A 64 7.86 3.35 8.80
N LYS A 65 8.35 4.30 9.59
CA LYS A 65 9.73 4.79 9.47
C LYS A 65 10.79 3.78 9.87
N LYS A 66 10.43 2.79 10.67
CA LYS A 66 11.37 1.80 11.16
C LYS A 66 10.81 0.41 10.92
N ASN A 67 11.62 -0.49 10.35
CA ASN A 67 11.20 -1.86 10.13
C ASN A 67 10.77 -2.49 11.45
N SER A 68 9.52 -2.91 11.54
CA SER A 68 8.93 -3.44 12.76
C SER A 68 8.33 -4.83 12.58
N GLY A 69 8.49 -5.40 11.38
CA GLY A 69 8.01 -6.73 11.08
C GLY A 69 6.64 -6.73 10.40
N LYS A 70 6.36 -7.82 9.70
CA LYS A 70 5.16 -7.95 8.88
C LYS A 70 3.87 -7.80 9.68
N ALA A 71 3.79 -8.40 10.87
CA ALA A 71 2.59 -8.34 11.69
C ALA A 71 2.28 -6.91 12.14
N THR A 72 3.31 -6.15 12.53
CA THR A 72 3.14 -4.75 12.92
C THR A 72 2.74 -3.90 11.72
N ALA A 73 3.31 -4.18 10.55
CA ALA A 73 2.96 -3.45 9.32
C ALA A 73 1.49 -3.68 8.95
N VAL A 74 1.03 -4.92 9.02
CA VAL A 74 -0.38 -5.23 8.75
C VAL A 74 -1.29 -4.52 9.74
N ARG A 75 -0.89 -4.47 11.00
CA ARG A 75 -1.66 -3.77 12.03
C ARG A 75 -1.75 -2.26 11.76
N ALA A 76 -0.64 -1.67 11.32
CA ALA A 76 -0.62 -0.25 10.98
C ALA A 76 -1.57 0.05 9.81
N GLY A 77 -1.58 -0.81 8.79
CA GLY A 77 -2.50 -0.68 7.67
C GLY A 77 -3.96 -0.81 8.12
N ALA A 78 -4.24 -1.78 8.99
CA ALA A 78 -5.58 -1.98 9.50
C ALA A 78 -6.08 -0.76 10.27
N ARG A 79 -5.23 -0.18 11.12
CA ARG A 79 -5.59 1.03 11.86
C ARG A 79 -5.90 2.20 10.93
N PHE A 80 -5.10 2.34 9.88
CA PHE A 80 -5.30 3.40 8.91
C PHE A 80 -6.64 3.26 8.21
N LEU A 81 -6.95 2.06 7.71
CA LEU A 81 -8.22 1.80 7.04
C LEU A 81 -9.41 1.97 7.98
N TYR A 82 -9.28 1.52 9.22
CA TYR A 82 -10.34 1.65 10.21
C TYR A 82 -10.63 3.13 10.51
N SER A 83 -9.60 3.95 10.61
CA SER A 83 -9.78 5.36 10.92
C SER A 83 -10.46 6.14 9.80
N LYS A 84 -10.49 5.59 8.59
CA LYS A 84 -11.12 6.23 7.43
C LYS A 84 -12.56 5.77 7.20
N SER A 85 -12.98 4.74 7.87
CA SER A 85 -14.33 4.20 7.66
C SER A 85 -15.41 4.96 8.42
#